data_fefbc590b253c90ce8adb4d7b885ab4d
#
_entry.id   fefbc590b253c90ce8adb4d7b885ab4d
#
_cell.length_a   1.000
_cell.length_b   1.000
_cell.length_c   1.000
_cell.angle_alpha   90.00
_cell.angle_beta   90.00
_cell.angle_gamma   90.00
#
_symmetry.space_group_name_H-M   'P 1'
#
loop_
_entity.id
_entity.type
_entity.pdbx_description
1 polymer ?
#
loop_
_entity_poly.entity_id
_entity_poly.type
_entity_poly.pdbx_seq_one_letter_code
_entity_poly.pdbx_strand_id
1 'polypeptide(L)'
;FFSKLKTKDKLSIYWNKVYEPDHLKLDKEIEKILEKKNISFKFFKGNILNEYQSITKNDGTPFKVFTPFWRNAEQVYIDAVPQKSSEIKKLKNKKNIFNSKDTFKQIMPKKDWFKKFDQYWKPSEEEAHKSLKEFINNRISKYGIDRDYPSINGSSKLSPYIRNGQIHVAAIYEKSSKDIKKNTSIRKYINELGWREF
;
A
#
# COMPACT_ATOMS: atom_id res chain seq x y z
N PHE A 1 -24.64 -6.82 -1.33
CA PHE A 1 -23.96 -6.77 -0.03
C PHE A 1 -24.71 -5.85 0.92
N PHE A 2 -24.78 -4.57 0.66
CA PHE A 2 -25.38 -3.56 1.56
C PHE A 2 -26.87 -3.76 1.84
N SER A 3 -27.62 -4.39 0.93
CA SER A 3 -29.03 -4.71 1.13
C SER A 3 -29.27 -5.76 2.24
N LYS A 4 -28.25 -6.54 2.57
CA LYS A 4 -28.32 -7.56 3.64
C LYS A 4 -27.95 -7.03 5.03
N LEU A 5 -27.40 -5.82 5.11
CA LEU A 5 -27.05 -5.16 6.37
C LEU A 5 -28.31 -4.47 6.94
N LYS A 6 -29.13 -5.22 7.67
CA LYS A 6 -30.21 -4.66 8.49
C LYS A 6 -29.64 -4.26 9.84
N THR A 7 -29.22 -3.02 9.98
CA THR A 7 -28.82 -2.44 11.27
C THR A 7 -29.65 -1.19 11.55
N LYS A 8 -30.00 -1.00 12.83
CA LYS A 8 -30.62 0.24 13.31
C LYS A 8 -29.56 1.32 13.57
N ASP A 9 -28.28 0.91 13.57
CA ASP A 9 -27.17 1.80 13.84
C ASP A 9 -26.76 2.56 12.58
N LYS A 10 -26.16 3.73 12.78
CA LYS A 10 -25.61 4.53 11.69
C LYS A 10 -24.42 3.78 11.06
N LEU A 11 -24.57 3.39 9.79
CA LEU A 11 -23.53 2.70 9.04
C LEU A 11 -22.59 3.71 8.41
N SER A 12 -21.29 3.48 8.57
CA SER A 12 -20.22 4.21 7.85
C SER A 12 -19.27 3.22 7.20
N ILE A 13 -18.84 3.48 5.98
CA ILE A 13 -17.99 2.60 5.19
C ILE A 13 -16.68 3.29 4.89
N TYR A 14 -15.59 2.57 5.10
CA TYR A 14 -14.24 3.08 4.90
C TYR A 14 -13.46 2.12 4.02
N TRP A 15 -12.70 2.67 3.03
CA TRP A 15 -11.77 1.86 2.22
C TRP A 15 -10.57 2.68 1.76
N ASN A 16 -9.54 1.99 1.27
CA ASN A 16 -8.39 2.60 0.62
C ASN A 16 -8.60 2.57 -0.90
N LYS A 17 -8.27 3.65 -1.58
CA LYS A 17 -8.30 3.71 -3.04
C LYS A 17 -7.34 2.69 -3.65
N VAL A 18 -7.76 2.10 -4.74
CA VAL A 18 -6.96 1.28 -5.65
C VAL A 18 -6.92 2.01 -6.99
N TYR A 19 -5.72 2.25 -7.52
CA TYR A 19 -5.52 3.20 -8.63
C TYR A 19 -5.58 2.56 -10.02
N GLU A 20 -5.79 1.24 -10.13
CA GLU A 20 -6.04 0.62 -11.41
C GLU A 20 -7.38 1.12 -12.02
N PRO A 21 -7.44 1.37 -13.34
CA PRO A 21 -8.58 2.04 -13.98
C PRO A 21 -9.93 1.39 -13.70
N ASP A 22 -10.01 0.05 -13.68
CA ASP A 22 -11.26 -0.66 -13.43
C ASP A 22 -11.70 -0.58 -11.96
N HIS A 23 -10.76 -0.56 -11.03
CA HIS A 23 -11.07 -0.34 -9.61
C HIS A 23 -11.54 1.09 -9.36
N LEU A 24 -10.96 2.09 -10.02
CA LEU A 24 -11.44 3.48 -9.92
C LEU A 24 -12.87 3.65 -10.46
N LYS A 25 -13.24 2.91 -11.52
CA LYS A 25 -14.63 2.89 -12.01
C LYS A 25 -15.56 2.26 -10.98
N LEU A 26 -15.14 1.12 -10.42
CA LEU A 26 -15.91 0.42 -9.39
C LEU A 26 -16.11 1.30 -8.14
N ASP A 27 -15.06 1.97 -7.68
CA ASP A 27 -15.15 2.91 -6.54
C ASP A 27 -16.20 3.99 -6.79
N LYS A 28 -16.20 4.62 -7.98
CA LYS A 28 -17.20 5.61 -8.36
C LYS A 28 -18.64 5.06 -8.40
N GLU A 29 -18.81 3.82 -8.82
CA GLU A 29 -20.13 3.15 -8.80
C GLU A 29 -20.57 2.88 -7.36
N ILE A 30 -19.67 2.44 -6.49
CA ILE A 30 -19.93 2.22 -5.07
C ILE A 30 -20.32 3.53 -4.39
N GLU A 31 -19.59 4.62 -4.61
CA GLU A 31 -19.90 5.96 -4.10
C GLU A 31 -21.34 6.37 -4.45
N LYS A 32 -21.73 6.28 -5.73
CA LYS A 32 -23.09 6.59 -6.19
C LYS A 32 -24.17 5.74 -5.50
N ILE A 33 -23.89 4.47 -5.25
CA ILE A 33 -24.82 3.56 -4.56
C ILE A 33 -24.97 3.97 -3.09
N LEU A 34 -23.87 4.33 -2.43
CA LEU A 34 -23.85 4.72 -1.03
C LEU A 34 -24.58 6.06 -0.82
N GLU A 35 -24.35 7.04 -1.69
CA GLU A 35 -25.06 8.33 -1.71
C GLU A 35 -26.58 8.13 -1.84
N LYS A 36 -27.02 7.33 -2.82
CA LYS A 36 -28.46 7.02 -3.01
C LYS A 36 -29.10 6.34 -1.79
N LYS A 37 -28.30 5.67 -0.96
CA LYS A 37 -28.77 4.99 0.25
C LYS A 37 -28.56 5.80 1.53
N ASN A 38 -28.08 7.03 1.44
CA ASN A 38 -27.71 7.89 2.56
C ASN A 38 -26.74 7.18 3.56
N ILE A 39 -25.81 6.38 3.03
CA ILE A 39 -24.78 5.72 3.83
C ILE A 39 -23.52 6.57 3.80
N SER A 40 -23.03 6.98 4.97
CA SER A 40 -21.78 7.74 5.06
C SER A 40 -20.58 6.88 4.65
N PHE A 41 -19.66 7.49 3.91
CA PHE A 41 -18.45 6.80 3.52
C PHE A 41 -17.24 7.75 3.52
N LYS A 42 -16.05 7.17 3.61
CA LYS A 42 -14.79 7.89 3.45
C LYS A 42 -13.75 6.93 2.85
N PHE A 43 -13.04 7.41 1.87
CA PHE A 43 -11.87 6.71 1.34
C PHE A 43 -10.59 7.43 1.70
N PHE A 44 -9.50 6.67 1.73
CA PHE A 44 -8.18 7.15 2.06
C PHE A 44 -7.24 6.93 0.90
N LYS A 45 -6.16 7.68 0.87
CA LYS A 45 -5.05 7.45 -0.04
C LYS A 45 -4.60 6.00 0.12
N GLY A 46 -4.54 5.30 -0.99
CA GLY A 46 -4.09 3.91 -1.00
C GLY A 46 -2.58 3.82 -0.91
N ASN A 47 -2.03 2.86 -1.58
CA ASN A 47 -0.64 2.48 -1.46
C ASN A 47 0.28 3.31 -2.38
N ILE A 48 0.15 4.64 -2.32
CA ILE A 48 0.97 5.63 -3.04
C ILE A 48 1.46 6.72 -2.09
N LEU A 49 2.55 7.39 -2.43
CA LEU A 49 3.11 8.50 -1.67
C LEU A 49 2.26 9.76 -1.83
N ASN A 50 1.90 10.10 -3.05
CA ASN A 50 1.11 11.28 -3.37
C ASN A 50 -0.08 10.92 -4.24
N GLU A 51 -1.21 11.63 -4.09
CA GLU A 51 -2.29 11.53 -5.07
C GLU A 51 -1.78 12.04 -6.43
N TYR A 52 -2.02 11.30 -7.50
CA TYR A 52 -1.47 11.62 -8.83
C TYR A 52 -1.91 13.00 -9.34
N GLN A 53 -3.09 13.49 -8.93
CA GLN A 53 -3.56 14.82 -9.28
C GLN A 53 -2.75 15.96 -8.62
N SER A 54 -2.03 15.67 -7.54
CA SER A 54 -1.20 16.67 -6.86
C SER A 54 0.16 16.87 -7.50
N ILE A 55 0.54 16.00 -8.46
CA ILE A 55 1.84 16.02 -9.11
C ILE A 55 1.70 16.34 -10.59
N THR A 56 1.52 17.60 -10.88
CA THR A 56 1.37 18.11 -12.24
C THR A 56 2.37 19.23 -12.50
N LYS A 57 2.60 19.52 -13.77
CA LYS A 57 3.29 20.73 -14.19
C LYS A 57 2.42 21.96 -13.91
N ASN A 58 2.99 23.17 -14.07
CA ASN A 58 2.27 24.43 -13.89
C ASN A 58 1.06 24.59 -14.82
N ASP A 59 1.08 23.93 -15.97
CA ASP A 59 -0.02 23.90 -16.95
C ASP A 59 -1.09 22.82 -16.63
N GLY A 60 -0.97 22.13 -15.51
CA GLY A 60 -1.87 21.06 -15.08
C GLY A 60 -1.63 19.71 -15.80
N THR A 61 -0.67 19.62 -16.72
CA THR A 61 -0.38 18.37 -17.43
C THR A 61 0.56 17.46 -16.62
N PRO A 62 0.50 16.13 -16.83
CA PRO A 62 1.40 15.21 -16.14
C PRO A 62 2.85 15.34 -16.64
N PHE A 63 3.78 15.01 -15.79
CA PHE A 63 5.18 14.87 -16.16
C PHE A 63 5.38 13.66 -17.09
N LYS A 64 6.28 13.81 -18.07
CA LYS A 64 6.66 12.73 -19.01
C LYS A 64 8.09 12.22 -18.77
N VAL A 65 8.80 12.78 -17.80
CA VAL A 65 10.19 12.46 -17.47
C VAL A 65 10.32 12.32 -15.95
N PHE A 66 11.00 11.29 -15.51
CA PHE A 66 11.11 10.92 -14.09
C PHE A 66 11.74 12.02 -13.22
N THR A 67 12.88 12.57 -13.63
CA THR A 67 13.62 13.50 -12.77
C THR A 67 12.81 14.75 -12.35
N PRO A 68 12.16 15.50 -13.26
CA PRO A 68 11.31 16.61 -12.84
C PRO A 68 10.06 16.16 -12.10
N PHE A 69 9.47 15.00 -12.45
CA PHE A 69 8.38 14.40 -11.69
C PHE A 69 8.79 14.17 -10.24
N TRP A 70 9.87 13.43 -10.02
CA TRP A 70 10.28 13.03 -8.69
C TRP A 70 10.71 14.21 -7.82
N ARG A 71 11.39 15.19 -8.39
CA ARG A 71 11.73 16.44 -7.69
C ARG A 71 10.47 17.17 -7.20
N ASN A 72 9.43 17.26 -8.03
CA ASN A 72 8.15 17.85 -7.64
C ASN A 72 7.44 16.98 -6.59
N ALA A 73 7.38 15.67 -6.80
CA ALA A 73 6.74 14.73 -5.89
C ALA A 73 7.34 14.76 -4.46
N GLU A 74 8.66 14.87 -4.34
CA GLU A 74 9.33 15.01 -3.04
C GLU A 74 8.98 16.33 -2.33
N GLN A 75 8.75 17.42 -3.08
CA GLN A 75 8.38 18.74 -2.51
C GLN A 75 6.93 18.78 -2.01
N VAL A 76 6.02 18.13 -2.71
CA VAL A 76 4.59 18.11 -2.35
C VAL A 76 4.24 16.94 -1.43
N TYR A 77 5.21 16.08 -1.10
CA TYR A 77 4.97 14.97 -0.20
C TYR A 77 4.56 15.50 1.18
N ILE A 78 3.36 15.15 1.57
CA ILE A 78 2.86 15.41 2.91
C ILE A 78 2.99 14.12 3.71
N ASP A 79 3.68 14.20 4.82
CA ASP A 79 3.80 13.09 5.77
C ASP A 79 2.42 12.60 6.21
N ALA A 80 2.11 11.39 5.84
CA ALA A 80 0.83 10.74 6.11
C ALA A 80 1.03 9.27 6.50
N VAL A 81 2.06 9.03 7.32
CA VAL A 81 2.27 7.67 7.84
C VAL A 81 1.06 7.27 8.68
N PRO A 82 0.42 6.14 8.35
CA PRO A 82 -0.65 5.61 9.17
C PRO A 82 -0.16 5.41 10.61
N GLN A 83 -0.79 6.07 11.55
CA GLN A 83 -0.51 5.85 12.96
C GLN A 83 -0.96 4.43 13.35
N LYS A 84 -0.26 3.83 14.32
CA LYS A 84 -0.72 2.58 14.91
C LYS A 84 -2.16 2.73 15.38
N SER A 85 -3.03 1.83 14.94
CA SER A 85 -4.39 1.78 15.45
C SER A 85 -4.32 1.52 16.97
N SER A 86 -5.08 2.29 17.76
CA SER A 86 -5.43 1.90 19.12
C SER A 86 -6.12 0.53 19.06
N GLU A 87 -5.99 -0.28 20.11
CA GLU A 87 -6.65 -1.59 20.19
C GLU A 87 -8.11 -1.49 19.75
N ILE A 88 -8.43 -2.17 18.67
CA ILE A 88 -9.82 -2.30 18.23
C ILE A 88 -10.52 -3.17 19.26
N LYS A 89 -11.40 -2.58 20.08
CA LYS A 89 -12.27 -3.35 20.97
C LYS A 89 -13.04 -4.35 20.12
N LYS A 90 -12.85 -5.65 20.40
CA LYS A 90 -13.55 -6.71 19.69
C LYS A 90 -15.05 -6.44 19.76
N LEU A 91 -15.66 -6.07 18.65
CA LEU A 91 -17.11 -6.00 18.55
C LEU A 91 -17.63 -7.40 18.87
N LYS A 92 -18.53 -7.52 19.85
CA LYS A 92 -19.27 -8.75 20.11
C LYS A 92 -20.22 -8.99 18.95
N ASN A 93 -19.68 -9.54 17.88
CA ASN A 93 -20.45 -9.76 16.65
C ASN A 93 -21.37 -10.96 16.85
N LYS A 94 -22.65 -10.70 16.93
CA LYS A 94 -23.66 -11.73 17.22
C LYS A 94 -24.00 -12.64 16.03
N LYS A 95 -23.62 -12.30 14.80
CA LYS A 95 -23.83 -13.18 13.62
C LYS A 95 -22.79 -12.89 12.54
N ASN A 96 -22.09 -13.93 12.09
CA ASN A 96 -21.32 -13.89 10.84
C ASN A 96 -22.33 -13.74 9.69
N ILE A 97 -22.43 -12.53 9.12
CA ILE A 97 -23.29 -12.24 7.97
C ILE A 97 -22.74 -12.90 6.70
N PHE A 98 -21.46 -13.26 6.71
CA PHE A 98 -20.76 -13.88 5.59
C PHE A 98 -20.03 -15.14 6.03
N ASN A 99 -20.25 -16.22 5.32
CA ASN A 99 -19.42 -17.42 5.43
C ASN A 99 -18.14 -17.22 4.61
N SER A 100 -17.15 -16.58 5.22
CA SER A 100 -15.84 -16.32 4.57
C SER A 100 -15.14 -17.61 4.14
N LYS A 101 -15.41 -18.75 4.78
CA LYS A 101 -14.79 -20.05 4.46
C LYS A 101 -15.18 -20.53 3.06
N ASP A 102 -16.44 -20.37 2.66
CA ASP A 102 -16.89 -20.84 1.34
C ASP A 102 -16.36 -19.94 0.23
N THR A 103 -16.37 -18.61 0.45
CA THR A 103 -15.79 -17.67 -0.51
C THR A 103 -14.29 -17.92 -0.67
N PHE A 104 -13.56 -18.15 0.44
CA PHE A 104 -12.13 -18.41 0.39
C PHE A 104 -11.79 -19.68 -0.39
N LYS A 105 -12.56 -20.75 -0.19
CA LYS A 105 -12.40 -21.99 -0.96
C LYS A 105 -12.59 -21.81 -2.47
N GLN A 106 -13.48 -20.92 -2.89
CA GLN A 106 -13.74 -20.63 -4.30
C GLN A 106 -12.59 -19.91 -5.00
N ILE A 107 -11.86 -19.06 -4.29
CA ILE A 107 -10.74 -18.27 -4.84
C ILE A 107 -9.38 -18.93 -4.68
N MET A 108 -9.28 -19.96 -3.81
CA MET A 108 -8.02 -20.67 -3.62
C MET A 108 -7.66 -21.53 -4.85
N PRO A 109 -6.39 -21.52 -5.27
CA PRO A 109 -5.92 -22.40 -6.33
C PRO A 109 -6.17 -23.86 -5.99
N LYS A 110 -6.61 -24.66 -6.99
CA LYS A 110 -6.82 -26.11 -6.83
C LYS A 110 -5.52 -26.88 -6.57
N LYS A 111 -4.37 -26.34 -6.99
CA LYS A 111 -3.04 -26.94 -6.82
C LYS A 111 -2.23 -26.15 -5.80
N ASP A 112 -1.46 -26.83 -4.98
CA ASP A 112 -0.69 -26.28 -3.86
C ASP A 112 0.64 -25.61 -4.25
N TRP A 113 0.78 -25.16 -5.52
CA TRP A 113 2.02 -24.54 -6.02
C TRP A 113 2.47 -23.32 -5.21
N PHE A 114 1.52 -22.60 -4.62
CA PHE A 114 1.77 -21.38 -3.83
C PHE A 114 2.41 -21.68 -2.48
N LYS A 115 2.26 -22.88 -1.92
CA LYS A 115 2.84 -23.24 -0.60
C LYS A 115 4.36 -23.08 -0.55
N LYS A 116 5.05 -23.19 -1.70
CA LYS A 116 6.48 -22.98 -1.80
C LYS A 116 6.90 -21.53 -1.47
N PHE A 117 6.00 -20.57 -1.59
CA PHE A 117 6.30 -19.18 -1.24
C PHE A 117 6.38 -18.94 0.27
N ASP A 118 5.77 -19.77 1.10
CA ASP A 118 5.74 -19.62 2.57
C ASP A 118 7.14 -19.62 3.20
N GLN A 119 8.11 -20.22 2.53
CA GLN A 119 9.52 -20.20 2.95
C GLN A 119 10.21 -18.85 2.69
N TYR A 120 9.68 -18.02 1.78
CA TYR A 120 10.25 -16.72 1.38
C TYR A 120 9.48 -15.54 1.93
N TRP A 121 8.17 -15.65 2.05
CA TRP A 121 7.29 -14.57 2.51
C TRP A 121 6.23 -15.10 3.45
N LYS A 122 6.18 -14.51 4.62
CA LYS A 122 5.06 -14.71 5.56
C LYS A 122 4.12 -13.52 5.42
N PRO A 123 2.88 -13.70 4.93
CA PRO A 123 1.97 -12.62 4.62
C PRO A 123 1.38 -12.00 5.91
N SER A 124 2.12 -11.09 6.53
CA SER A 124 1.65 -10.33 7.68
C SER A 124 2.27 -8.92 7.71
N GLU A 125 1.59 -8.00 8.37
CA GLU A 125 2.09 -6.64 8.63
C GLU A 125 3.36 -6.67 9.49
N GLU A 126 3.40 -7.54 10.49
CA GLU A 126 4.54 -7.72 11.38
C GLU A 126 5.80 -8.13 10.61
N GLU A 127 5.70 -9.15 9.74
CA GLU A 127 6.82 -9.60 8.93
C GLU A 127 7.26 -8.57 7.89
N ALA A 128 6.33 -7.78 7.35
CA ALA A 128 6.66 -6.67 6.46
C ALA A 128 7.51 -5.60 7.18
N HIS A 129 7.11 -5.21 8.38
CA HIS A 129 7.88 -4.26 9.19
C HIS A 129 9.22 -4.82 9.67
N LYS A 130 9.30 -6.09 10.01
CA LYS A 130 10.54 -6.78 10.36
C LYS A 130 11.50 -6.81 9.16
N SER A 131 11.01 -7.16 7.97
CA SER A 131 11.79 -7.16 6.73
C SER A 131 12.31 -5.77 6.38
N LEU A 132 11.49 -4.72 6.57
CA LEU A 132 11.95 -3.34 6.39
C LEU A 132 13.05 -2.96 7.37
N LYS A 133 12.89 -3.29 8.64
CA LYS A 133 13.90 -3.00 9.68
C LYS A 133 15.21 -3.71 9.38
N GLU A 134 15.16 -4.97 9.00
CA GLU A 134 16.33 -5.77 8.65
C GLU A 134 17.05 -5.19 7.43
N PHE A 135 16.29 -4.82 6.39
CA PHE A 135 16.86 -4.18 5.19
C PHE A 135 17.54 -2.84 5.51
N ILE A 136 16.92 -1.98 6.30
CA ILE A 136 17.51 -0.69 6.68
C ILE A 136 18.79 -0.88 7.48
N ASN A 137 18.81 -1.81 8.41
CA ASN A 137 19.97 -2.00 9.30
C ASN A 137 21.17 -2.63 8.59
N ASN A 138 20.93 -3.56 7.66
CA ASN A 138 21.99 -4.45 7.18
C ASN A 138 22.33 -4.26 5.69
N ARG A 139 21.42 -3.73 4.84
CA ARG A 139 21.58 -3.80 3.39
C ARG A 139 21.41 -2.48 2.65
N ILE A 140 20.60 -1.56 3.15
CA ILE A 140 20.27 -0.32 2.41
C ILE A 140 21.53 0.51 2.04
N SER A 141 22.56 0.47 2.90
CA SER A 141 23.80 1.22 2.67
C SER A 141 24.60 0.75 1.45
N LYS A 142 24.40 -0.50 1.02
CA LYS A 142 25.03 -1.11 -0.16
C LYS A 142 24.05 -1.35 -1.31
N TYR A 143 22.78 -1.00 -1.12
CA TYR A 143 21.71 -1.26 -2.08
C TYR A 143 22.04 -0.81 -3.50
N GLY A 144 22.72 0.34 -3.65
CA GLY A 144 23.04 0.90 -4.95
C GLY A 144 23.96 0.05 -5.83
N ILE A 145 24.66 -0.91 -5.22
CA ILE A 145 25.56 -1.86 -5.90
C ILE A 145 24.94 -3.26 -5.86
N ASP A 146 24.58 -3.72 -4.67
CA ASP A 146 24.17 -5.12 -4.44
C ASP A 146 22.88 -5.50 -5.19
N ARG A 147 22.02 -4.53 -5.52
CA ARG A 147 20.78 -4.76 -6.29
C ARG A 147 21.02 -5.31 -7.70
N ASP A 148 22.18 -5.02 -8.27
CA ASP A 148 22.50 -5.39 -9.65
C ASP A 148 23.05 -6.83 -9.74
N TYR A 149 23.27 -7.48 -8.61
CA TYR A 149 23.76 -8.85 -8.52
C TYR A 149 22.70 -9.81 -8.00
N PRO A 150 22.08 -10.65 -8.86
CA PRO A 150 21.00 -11.57 -8.44
C PRO A 150 21.43 -12.58 -7.36
N SER A 151 22.71 -12.92 -7.27
CA SER A 151 23.27 -13.82 -6.25
C SER A 151 23.36 -13.18 -4.86
N ILE A 152 23.29 -11.85 -4.78
CA ILE A 152 23.36 -11.09 -3.52
C ILE A 152 21.94 -10.76 -3.04
N ASN A 153 21.68 -10.97 -1.75
CA ASN A 153 20.42 -10.54 -1.16
C ASN A 153 20.41 -9.01 -0.91
N GLY A 154 20.55 -8.21 -1.98
CA GLY A 154 20.72 -6.75 -1.93
C GLY A 154 19.42 -5.95 -1.89
N SER A 155 18.27 -6.55 -2.26
CA SER A 155 16.99 -5.85 -2.35
C SER A 155 16.15 -5.95 -1.06
N SER A 156 15.18 -5.04 -0.89
CA SER A 156 14.31 -5.03 0.29
C SER A 156 13.29 -6.17 0.31
N LYS A 157 12.94 -6.72 -0.85
CA LYS A 157 11.88 -7.74 -1.03
C LYS A 157 10.51 -7.33 -0.47
N LEU A 158 10.22 -6.03 -0.43
CA LEU A 158 8.98 -5.49 0.14
C LEU A 158 7.82 -5.42 -0.86
N SER A 159 8.06 -5.60 -2.15
CA SER A 159 7.02 -5.44 -3.18
C SER A 159 5.76 -6.28 -2.96
N PRO A 160 5.82 -7.56 -2.53
CA PRO A 160 4.61 -8.33 -2.22
C PRO A 160 3.82 -7.72 -1.06
N TYR A 161 4.50 -7.26 -0.02
CA TYR A 161 3.87 -6.63 1.14
C TYR A 161 3.21 -5.29 0.79
N ILE A 162 3.87 -4.50 -0.05
CA ILE A 162 3.32 -3.24 -0.56
C ILE A 162 2.08 -3.53 -1.41
N ARG A 163 2.16 -4.47 -2.34
CA ARG A 163 1.04 -4.82 -3.23
C ARG A 163 -0.21 -5.26 -2.46
N ASN A 164 -0.04 -5.99 -1.38
CA ASN A 164 -1.13 -6.54 -0.58
C ASN A 164 -1.51 -5.65 0.62
N GLY A 165 -0.99 -4.42 0.71
CA GLY A 165 -1.35 -3.47 1.76
C GLY A 165 -0.85 -3.84 3.16
N GLN A 166 0.10 -4.76 3.27
CA GLN A 166 0.69 -5.20 4.55
C GLN A 166 1.73 -4.21 5.09
N ILE A 167 2.21 -3.31 4.24
CA ILE A 167 3.00 -2.14 4.62
C ILE A 167 2.69 -0.98 3.68
N HIS A 168 2.51 0.20 4.24
CA HIS A 168 2.29 1.40 3.45
C HIS A 168 3.62 1.96 2.94
N VAL A 169 3.65 2.40 1.67
CA VAL A 169 4.87 2.93 1.04
C VAL A 169 5.43 4.17 1.76
N ALA A 170 4.58 5.00 2.35
CA ALA A 170 5.00 6.14 3.16
C ALA A 170 5.85 5.71 4.38
N ALA A 171 5.47 4.62 5.05
CA ALA A 171 6.25 4.10 6.17
C ALA A 171 7.65 3.61 5.73
N ILE A 172 7.74 3.07 4.50
CA ILE A 172 9.02 2.68 3.91
C ILE A 172 9.84 3.92 3.60
N TYR A 173 9.25 4.90 2.90
CA TYR A 173 9.90 6.17 2.54
C TYR A 173 10.51 6.86 3.77
N GLU A 174 9.73 7.11 4.79
CA GLU A 174 10.17 7.83 5.98
C GLU A 174 11.25 7.12 6.77
N LYS A 175 11.08 5.81 6.99
CA LYS A 175 12.09 5.04 7.72
C LYS A 175 13.40 4.92 6.94
N SER A 176 13.33 4.86 5.60
CA SER A 176 14.51 4.71 4.75
C SER A 176 15.22 6.02 4.43
N SER A 177 14.52 7.16 4.45
CA SER A 177 15.07 8.46 4.04
C SER A 177 15.89 9.17 5.12
N LYS A 178 15.94 8.69 6.35
CA LYS A 178 16.59 9.35 7.49
C LYS A 178 18.05 9.78 7.22
N ASP A 179 18.81 8.95 6.53
CA ASP A 179 20.21 9.20 6.20
C ASP A 179 20.45 9.43 4.69
N ILE A 180 19.43 9.85 3.96
CA ILE A 180 19.48 10.01 2.50
C ILE A 180 20.58 10.95 2.02
N LYS A 181 20.93 11.97 2.79
CA LYS A 181 22.01 12.92 2.46
C LYS A 181 23.40 12.34 2.66
N LYS A 182 23.53 11.28 3.47
CA LYS A 182 24.82 10.69 3.86
C LYS A 182 25.22 9.51 2.98
N ASN A 183 24.28 8.90 2.27
CA ASN A 183 24.52 7.67 1.52
C ASN A 183 23.81 7.66 0.17
N THR A 184 24.58 7.55 -0.91
CA THR A 184 24.06 7.51 -2.29
C THR A 184 23.21 6.26 -2.57
N SER A 185 23.48 5.14 -1.92
CA SER A 185 22.66 3.92 -2.03
C SER A 185 21.26 4.11 -1.47
N ILE A 186 21.15 4.86 -0.37
CA ILE A 186 19.83 5.25 0.19
C ILE A 186 19.06 6.11 -0.81
N ARG A 187 19.74 7.11 -1.41
CA ARG A 187 19.10 7.94 -2.47
C ARG A 187 18.64 7.10 -3.65
N LYS A 188 19.45 6.13 -4.10
CA LYS A 188 19.02 5.20 -5.15
C LYS A 188 17.79 4.40 -4.75
N TYR A 189 17.74 3.87 -3.53
CA TYR A 189 16.55 3.14 -3.04
C TYR A 189 15.29 4.01 -3.01
N ILE A 190 15.41 5.23 -2.52
CA ILE A 190 14.30 6.20 -2.49
C ILE A 190 13.83 6.57 -3.90
N ASN A 191 14.74 6.68 -4.86
CA ASN A 191 14.37 6.91 -6.26
C ASN A 191 13.58 5.73 -6.85
N GLU A 192 13.84 4.48 -6.42
CA GLU A 192 13.02 3.33 -6.85
C GLU A 192 11.59 3.39 -6.31
N LEU A 193 11.38 3.93 -5.11
CA LEU A 193 10.04 4.24 -4.65
C LEU A 193 9.39 5.32 -5.52
N GLY A 194 10.16 6.30 -5.96
CA GLY A 194 9.71 7.32 -6.92
C GLY A 194 9.33 6.75 -8.29
N TRP A 195 10.10 5.81 -8.83
CA TRP A 195 9.76 5.11 -10.08
C TRP A 195 8.45 4.34 -9.99
N ARG A 196 8.13 3.82 -8.83
CA ARG A 196 6.84 3.17 -8.58
C ARG A 196 5.67 4.16 -8.65
N GLU A 197 5.90 5.43 -8.33
CA GLU A 197 4.88 6.50 -8.35
C GLU A 197 4.73 7.14 -9.74
N PHE A 198 5.78 7.05 -10.59
CA PHE A 198 5.84 7.62 -11.94
C PHE A 198 5.11 6.75 -12.97
#